data_36b5abf59db562f23eb4653346d766a6
#
_entry.id   36b5abf59db562f23eb4653346d766a6
#
_cell.length_a   1.000
_cell.length_b   1.000
_cell.length_c   1.000
_cell.angle_alpha   90.00
_cell.angle_beta   90.00
_cell.angle_gamma   90.00
#
_symmetry.space_group_name_H-M   'P 1'
#
loop_
_entity.id
_entity.type
_entity.pdbx_description
1 polymer ?
#
loop_
_entity_poly.entity_id
_entity_poly.type
_entity_poly.pdbx_seq_one_letter_code
_entity_poly.pdbx_strand_id
1 'polypeptide(L)'
;MRSTLFLPGLRQQLGRLASRCSSLRSLPLTQLQLVVAPLLPAHLLSPSDEGVHSRQRCFSLRRTFFGFLWQVLNPDASCREALRHLQGQARLQEHQTSDSDDTSAYCQARQRLPLERLDQIFRHTAALAEQRVADGQCWLGRTVKIVDGTTFSMPDTPENQSVYPQESQQKPGCGFPLLRMVGIISLGSGALLDYSIFSQRSHDIQLFNELRPHLRPGDVLLGDRGFSSYTQVGLLRLAEVDSVFRLHQGRGGSTGLHGSFQVIKKLRSGDWLVHWTKPQEKPKYMSLEDWAKVPDSQTVRIIHWAIKGGRTRTTKIVLVTTLLDWKKFSRLQIAELYLQRWRVELTFRELKTLLRMDVLRCKSPEMIQKEIALHFIAYNLIRLLMQEAAIVGAVPLERISFKGSLDTIRQYVPSLGSKRSHSRIRALYIAMLNAIAKDQVPFRPNRREPRAVKRRPKNHQFLTAPRHVFRELRHRGKYPNRV
;
A
#
# COMPACT_ATOMS: atom_id res chain seq x y z
N MET A 1 -6.36 34.00 -18.92
CA MET A 1 -6.98 32.71 -19.27
C MET A 1 -8.20 32.51 -18.39
N ARG A 2 -9.37 32.46 -18.98
CA ARG A 2 -10.66 32.31 -18.30
C ARG A 2 -10.72 30.89 -17.72
N SER A 3 -11.19 30.76 -16.47
CA SER A 3 -11.41 29.47 -15.82
C SER A 3 -12.38 28.64 -16.63
N THR A 4 -11.95 27.52 -17.15
CA THR A 4 -12.87 26.57 -17.78
C THR A 4 -13.67 25.86 -16.69
N LEU A 5 -14.98 25.78 -16.90
CA LEU A 5 -15.98 25.19 -15.99
C LEU A 5 -15.69 23.69 -15.61
N PHE A 6 -14.78 23.05 -16.33
CA PHE A 6 -14.49 21.62 -16.17
C PHE A 6 -13.40 21.24 -15.15
N LEU A 7 -12.64 22.18 -14.59
CA LEU A 7 -11.55 21.88 -13.64
C LEU A 7 -11.50 22.96 -12.53
N PRO A 8 -12.45 22.94 -11.58
CA PRO A 8 -12.36 23.78 -10.39
C PRO A 8 -11.11 23.39 -9.60
N GLY A 9 -10.27 24.37 -9.29
CA GLY A 9 -9.01 24.14 -8.55
C GLY A 9 -7.75 24.00 -9.41
N LEU A 10 -7.82 23.87 -10.73
CA LEU A 10 -6.64 23.76 -11.59
C LEU A 10 -5.66 24.93 -11.41
N ARG A 11 -6.16 26.15 -11.20
CA ARG A 11 -5.34 27.34 -10.97
C ARG A 11 -4.56 27.25 -9.64
N GLN A 12 -5.19 26.74 -8.60
CA GLN A 12 -4.58 26.55 -7.29
C GLN A 12 -3.55 25.40 -7.34
N GLN A 13 -3.86 24.33 -8.06
CA GLN A 13 -2.95 23.19 -8.25
C GLN A 13 -1.75 23.53 -9.12
N LEU A 14 -1.93 24.31 -10.20
CA LEU A 14 -0.85 24.84 -11.03
C LEU A 14 0.02 25.85 -10.25
N GLY A 15 -0.60 26.65 -9.36
CA GLY A 15 0.13 27.54 -8.44
C GLY A 15 1.01 26.76 -7.46
N ARG A 16 0.51 25.67 -6.90
CA ARG A 16 1.31 24.75 -6.04
C ARG A 16 2.45 24.08 -6.81
N LEU A 17 2.22 23.66 -8.05
CA LEU A 17 3.27 23.14 -8.94
C LEU A 17 4.34 24.20 -9.25
N ALA A 18 3.93 25.41 -9.56
CA ALA A 18 4.85 26.53 -9.80
C ALA A 18 5.67 26.87 -8.54
N SER A 19 5.05 26.87 -7.36
CA SER A 19 5.73 27.05 -6.07
C SER A 19 6.72 25.94 -5.80
N ARG A 20 6.35 24.67 -6.06
CA ARG A 20 7.28 23.53 -5.93
C ARG A 20 8.44 23.62 -6.91
N CYS A 21 8.19 23.99 -8.16
CA CYS A 21 9.27 24.20 -9.14
C CYS A 21 10.19 25.36 -8.72
N SER A 22 9.68 26.37 -7.98
CA SER A 22 10.52 27.46 -7.45
C SER A 22 11.33 27.03 -6.21
N SER A 23 10.80 26.14 -5.37
CA SER A 23 11.52 25.60 -4.20
C SER A 23 12.69 24.68 -4.57
N LEU A 24 12.74 24.18 -5.80
CA LEU A 24 13.90 23.46 -6.34
C LEU A 24 15.17 24.34 -6.46
N ARG A 25 15.03 25.67 -6.23
CA ARG A 25 16.14 26.63 -6.42
C ARG A 25 17.19 26.62 -5.30
N SER A 26 16.91 26.08 -4.11
CA SER A 26 17.70 26.38 -2.92
C SER A 26 18.50 25.22 -2.33
N LEU A 27 18.52 24.02 -2.93
CA LEU A 27 19.09 22.86 -2.26
C LEU A 27 20.16 22.17 -3.12
N PRO A 28 21.42 22.03 -2.62
CA PRO A 28 22.42 21.12 -3.19
C PRO A 28 22.02 19.69 -2.86
N LEU A 29 21.16 19.08 -3.68
CA LEU A 29 20.54 17.79 -3.38
C LEU A 29 20.95 16.73 -4.39
N THR A 30 21.05 15.49 -3.92
CA THR A 30 21.11 14.34 -4.78
C THR A 30 19.92 14.33 -5.76
N GLN A 31 20.09 13.70 -6.90
CA GLN A 31 19.11 13.74 -8.00
C GLN A 31 17.70 13.31 -7.59
N LEU A 32 17.59 12.25 -6.78
CA LEU A 32 16.31 11.80 -6.24
C LEU A 32 15.70 12.84 -5.28
N GLN A 33 16.54 13.50 -4.48
CA GLN A 33 16.09 14.53 -3.55
C GLN A 33 15.44 15.72 -4.27
N LEU A 34 15.92 16.10 -5.44
CA LEU A 34 15.31 17.20 -6.23
C LEU A 34 13.83 16.89 -6.55
N VAL A 35 13.52 15.64 -6.84
CA VAL A 35 12.16 15.23 -7.21
C VAL A 35 11.26 15.07 -6.00
N VAL A 36 11.73 14.41 -4.93
CA VAL A 36 10.84 13.98 -3.84
C VAL A 36 10.97 14.79 -2.54
N ALA A 37 12.07 15.54 -2.32
CA ALA A 37 12.21 16.33 -1.09
C ALA A 37 11.07 17.35 -0.89
N PRO A 38 10.52 18.01 -1.93
CA PRO A 38 9.37 18.89 -1.75
C PRO A 38 8.09 18.19 -1.29
N LEU A 39 8.04 16.85 -1.38
CA LEU A 39 6.93 15.99 -0.93
C LEU A 39 7.14 15.47 0.50
N LEU A 40 8.30 15.75 1.09
CA LEU A 40 8.72 15.23 2.37
C LEU A 40 8.82 16.33 3.44
N PRO A 41 8.50 16.05 4.71
CA PRO A 41 8.65 16.99 5.80
C PRO A 41 10.14 17.16 6.13
N ALA A 42 10.72 18.31 5.77
CA ALA A 42 12.17 18.56 5.88
C ALA A 42 12.70 18.40 7.31
N HIS A 43 11.91 18.81 8.34
CA HIS A 43 12.29 18.74 9.75
C HIS A 43 12.52 17.29 10.23
N LEU A 44 11.79 16.30 9.68
CA LEU A 44 11.97 14.89 10.04
C LEU A 44 13.26 14.27 9.48
N LEU A 45 13.87 14.93 8.50
CA LEU A 45 15.15 14.52 7.90
C LEU A 45 16.32 15.37 8.35
N SER A 46 16.09 16.32 9.26
CA SER A 46 17.13 17.17 9.85
C SER A 46 17.84 16.45 11.01
N PRO A 47 19.11 16.79 11.30
CA PRO A 47 19.78 16.32 12.51
C PRO A 47 18.96 16.67 13.76
N SER A 48 19.12 15.88 14.81
CA SER A 48 18.61 16.24 16.14
C SER A 48 19.66 17.07 16.87
N ASP A 49 19.23 17.99 17.72
CA ASP A 49 20.14 18.81 18.54
C ASP A 49 20.85 17.92 19.57
N GLU A 50 20.22 16.84 20.00
CA GLU A 50 20.74 15.88 20.97
C GLU A 50 20.61 14.43 20.50
N GLY A 51 21.40 13.52 21.08
CA GLY A 51 21.29 12.07 20.91
C GLY A 51 22.08 11.51 19.73
N VAL A 52 21.64 10.34 19.26
CA VAL A 52 22.37 9.54 18.26
C VAL A 52 22.54 10.25 16.91
N HIS A 53 21.67 11.19 16.58
CA HIS A 53 21.63 11.91 15.31
C HIS A 53 22.23 13.33 15.38
N SER A 54 22.76 13.76 16.53
CA SER A 54 23.39 15.06 16.71
C SER A 54 24.80 15.15 16.11
N ARG A 55 25.51 14.01 15.98
CA ARG A 55 26.88 13.98 15.48
C ARG A 55 26.93 14.06 13.95
N GLN A 56 27.82 14.90 13.41
CA GLN A 56 28.14 14.89 11.98
C GLN A 56 28.87 13.59 11.63
N ARG A 57 28.22 12.77 10.84
CA ARG A 57 28.72 11.48 10.34
C ARG A 57 28.69 11.46 8.82
N CYS A 58 29.57 10.65 8.19
CA CYS A 58 29.56 10.44 6.74
C CYS A 58 28.16 10.08 6.22
N PHE A 59 27.42 9.22 6.94
CA PHE A 59 26.04 8.88 6.67
C PHE A 59 25.11 9.58 7.66
N SER A 60 24.79 10.86 7.37
CA SER A 60 23.76 11.59 8.10
C SER A 60 22.39 10.92 7.93
N LEU A 61 21.43 11.24 8.82
CA LEU A 61 20.03 10.73 8.72
C LEU A 61 19.46 10.94 7.33
N ARG A 62 19.55 12.15 6.79
CA ARG A 62 19.06 12.51 5.46
C ARG A 62 19.73 11.67 4.35
N ARG A 63 21.07 11.58 4.36
CA ARG A 63 21.83 10.81 3.37
C ARG A 63 21.49 9.33 3.42
N THR A 64 21.32 8.78 4.62
CA THR A 64 20.94 7.38 4.83
C THR A 64 19.53 7.10 4.35
N PHE A 65 18.58 7.98 4.68
CA PHE A 65 17.19 7.88 4.21
C PHE A 65 17.11 7.83 2.67
N PHE A 66 17.75 8.79 1.99
CA PHE A 66 17.72 8.82 0.52
C PHE A 66 18.48 7.66 -0.13
N GLY A 67 19.57 7.19 0.49
CA GLY A 67 20.28 6.00 0.03
C GLY A 67 19.41 4.74 0.13
N PHE A 68 18.66 4.60 1.23
CA PHE A 68 17.76 3.47 1.41
C PHE A 68 16.51 3.59 0.52
N LEU A 69 15.94 4.79 0.36
CA LEU A 69 14.86 5.04 -0.58
C LEU A 69 15.30 4.72 -2.03
N TRP A 70 16.53 5.09 -2.40
CA TRP A 70 17.08 4.73 -3.70
C TRP A 70 17.18 3.21 -3.89
N GLN A 71 17.60 2.45 -2.85
CA GLN A 71 17.62 0.98 -2.91
C GLN A 71 16.22 0.39 -3.15
N VAL A 72 15.20 0.91 -2.48
CA VAL A 72 13.80 0.47 -2.66
C VAL A 72 13.31 0.77 -4.07
N LEU A 73 13.64 1.94 -4.61
CA LEU A 73 13.28 2.33 -5.98
C LEU A 73 14.07 1.58 -7.05
N ASN A 74 15.22 0.99 -6.70
CA ASN A 74 16.03 0.17 -7.60
C ASN A 74 16.08 -1.27 -7.07
N PRO A 75 15.04 -2.10 -7.34
CA PRO A 75 14.97 -3.47 -6.87
C PRO A 75 16.23 -4.23 -7.31
N ASP A 76 16.70 -5.10 -6.44
CA ASP A 76 17.94 -5.85 -6.57
C ASP A 76 19.24 -5.08 -6.24
N ALA A 77 19.18 -3.75 -6.01
CA ALA A 77 20.36 -3.01 -5.56
C ALA A 77 20.87 -3.50 -4.18
N SER A 78 22.12 -3.93 -4.15
CA SER A 78 22.81 -4.33 -2.91
C SER A 78 23.20 -3.11 -2.06
N CYS A 79 23.56 -3.34 -0.79
CA CYS A 79 24.13 -2.26 0.05
C CYS A 79 25.42 -1.69 -0.56
N ARG A 80 26.19 -2.52 -1.27
CA ARG A 80 27.41 -2.06 -1.98
C ARG A 80 27.09 -1.12 -3.15
N GLU A 81 26.05 -1.42 -3.90
CA GLU A 81 25.59 -0.53 -4.99
C GLU A 81 25.04 0.78 -4.45
N ALA A 82 24.28 0.75 -3.36
CA ALA A 82 23.82 1.98 -2.69
C ALA A 82 24.99 2.81 -2.17
N LEU A 83 26.01 2.17 -1.59
CA LEU A 83 27.23 2.84 -1.15
C LEU A 83 27.94 3.53 -2.33
N ARG A 84 28.17 2.81 -3.45
CA ARG A 84 28.81 3.36 -4.65
C ARG A 84 28.00 4.51 -5.26
N HIS A 85 26.66 4.36 -5.26
CA HIS A 85 25.77 5.44 -5.69
C HIS A 85 25.94 6.70 -4.83
N LEU A 86 25.94 6.55 -3.52
CA LEU A 86 26.14 7.66 -2.55
C LEU A 86 27.54 8.28 -2.66
N GLN A 87 28.59 7.47 -2.88
CA GLN A 87 29.95 7.95 -3.11
C GLN A 87 30.04 8.74 -4.41
N GLY A 88 29.51 8.22 -5.52
CA GLY A 88 29.49 8.93 -6.80
C GLY A 88 28.77 10.28 -6.71
N GLN A 89 27.63 10.31 -6.02
CA GLN A 89 26.89 11.56 -5.80
C GLN A 89 27.67 12.57 -4.94
N ALA A 90 28.35 12.13 -3.88
CA ALA A 90 29.12 13.02 -3.03
C ALA A 90 30.32 13.62 -3.80
N ARG A 91 31.01 12.83 -4.63
CA ARG A 91 32.08 13.35 -5.50
C ARG A 91 31.58 14.41 -6.50
N LEU A 92 30.38 14.21 -7.08
CA LEU A 92 29.77 15.21 -7.96
C LEU A 92 29.44 16.53 -7.22
N GLN A 93 29.26 16.49 -5.90
CA GLN A 93 28.97 17.64 -5.04
C GLN A 93 30.21 18.20 -4.34
N GLU A 94 31.40 17.69 -4.66
CA GLU A 94 32.68 18.08 -4.04
C GLU A 94 32.72 17.81 -2.51
N HIS A 95 31.90 16.87 -2.03
CA HIS A 95 31.91 16.47 -0.62
C HIS A 95 32.97 15.38 -0.37
N GLN A 96 33.61 15.45 0.79
CA GLN A 96 34.50 14.38 1.24
C GLN A 96 33.76 13.05 1.33
N THR A 97 34.32 12.00 0.74
CA THR A 97 33.79 10.64 0.80
C THR A 97 34.86 9.70 1.33
N SER A 98 34.43 8.66 2.02
CA SER A 98 35.27 7.50 2.25
C SER A 98 35.40 6.72 0.94
N ASP A 99 36.60 6.34 0.55
CA ASP A 99 36.85 5.47 -0.59
C ASP A 99 36.69 3.98 -0.25
N SER A 100 36.31 3.68 0.99
CA SER A 100 36.08 2.32 1.44
C SER A 100 34.86 1.69 0.80
N ASP A 101 35.02 0.50 0.25
CA ASP A 101 33.95 -0.38 -0.24
C ASP A 101 33.23 -1.15 0.87
N ASP A 102 33.62 -0.94 2.16
CA ASP A 102 32.98 -1.56 3.30
C ASP A 102 31.59 -0.98 3.54
N THR A 103 30.59 -1.85 3.48
CA THR A 103 29.18 -1.50 3.66
C THR A 103 28.78 -1.38 5.13
N SER A 104 29.64 -1.71 6.09
CA SER A 104 29.28 -1.77 7.51
C SER A 104 28.78 -0.43 8.03
N ALA A 105 29.47 0.68 7.70
CA ALA A 105 29.09 2.03 8.11
C ALA A 105 27.71 2.43 7.58
N TYR A 106 27.39 2.07 6.32
CA TYR A 106 26.07 2.32 5.72
C TYR A 106 25.00 1.43 6.36
N CYS A 107 25.27 0.16 6.59
CA CYS A 107 24.34 -0.77 7.25
C CYS A 107 24.02 -0.31 8.68
N GLN A 108 25.04 0.09 9.47
CA GLN A 108 24.85 0.67 10.79
C GLN A 108 24.06 2.00 10.75
N ALA A 109 24.27 2.82 9.73
CA ALA A 109 23.50 4.04 9.55
C ALA A 109 22.01 3.74 9.30
N ARG A 110 21.70 2.71 8.50
CA ARG A 110 20.33 2.23 8.29
C ARG A 110 19.68 1.72 9.59
N GLN A 111 20.45 1.00 10.42
CA GLN A 111 19.97 0.53 11.73
C GLN A 111 19.62 1.70 12.66
N ARG A 112 20.37 2.81 12.60
CA ARG A 112 20.11 4.02 13.40
C ARG A 112 18.94 4.87 12.91
N LEU A 113 18.38 4.65 11.70
CA LEU A 113 17.18 5.38 11.25
C LEU A 113 16.03 5.17 12.25
N PRO A 114 15.45 6.24 12.85
CA PRO A 114 14.34 6.07 13.77
C PRO A 114 13.08 5.63 13.04
N LEU A 115 12.51 4.50 13.45
CA LEU A 115 11.28 3.96 12.84
C LEU A 115 10.13 4.97 12.96
N GLU A 116 10.00 5.62 14.12
CA GLU A 116 8.97 6.63 14.36
C GLU A 116 9.01 7.78 13.33
N ARG A 117 10.22 8.26 12.97
CA ARG A 117 10.35 9.28 11.91
C ARG A 117 9.95 8.75 10.54
N LEU A 118 10.25 7.50 10.24
CA LEU A 118 9.80 6.86 9.00
C LEU A 118 8.28 6.76 8.95
N ASP A 119 7.63 6.39 10.05
CA ASP A 119 6.17 6.34 10.15
C ASP A 119 5.54 7.73 10.03
N GLN A 120 6.14 8.75 10.63
CA GLN A 120 5.68 10.14 10.45
C GLN A 120 5.82 10.61 9.00
N ILE A 121 6.92 10.27 8.30
CA ILE A 121 7.10 10.56 6.88
C ILE A 121 6.06 9.80 6.03
N PHE A 122 5.81 8.53 6.33
CA PHE A 122 4.78 7.74 5.67
C PHE A 122 3.40 8.41 5.81
N ARG A 123 2.99 8.74 7.05
CA ARG A 123 1.70 9.41 7.32
C ARG A 123 1.59 10.77 6.63
N HIS A 124 2.68 11.53 6.57
CA HIS A 124 2.72 12.79 5.82
C HIS A 124 2.46 12.58 4.33
N THR A 125 3.13 11.61 3.70
CA THR A 125 2.94 11.31 2.26
C THR A 125 1.53 10.80 1.98
N ALA A 126 0.94 10.00 2.87
CA ALA A 126 -0.43 9.54 2.80
C ALA A 126 -1.44 10.71 2.90
N ALA A 127 -1.28 11.57 3.90
CA ALA A 127 -2.12 12.75 4.10
C ALA A 127 -2.04 13.71 2.90
N LEU A 128 -0.84 13.95 2.37
CA LEU A 128 -0.63 14.79 1.20
C LEU A 128 -1.34 14.23 -0.05
N ALA A 129 -1.32 12.90 -0.23
CA ALA A 129 -2.01 12.25 -1.34
C ALA A 129 -3.54 12.38 -1.22
N GLU A 130 -4.09 12.27 0.01
CA GLU A 130 -5.52 12.44 0.24
C GLU A 130 -5.97 13.89 0.06
N GLN A 131 -5.19 14.88 0.52
CA GLN A 131 -5.48 16.30 0.32
C GLN A 131 -5.56 16.71 -1.16
N ARG A 132 -4.99 15.91 -2.06
CA ARG A 132 -4.98 16.14 -3.50
C ARG A 132 -6.10 15.41 -4.24
N VAL A 133 -6.94 14.65 -3.54
CA VAL A 133 -8.10 14.00 -4.14
C VAL A 133 -9.08 15.07 -4.57
N ALA A 134 -9.41 15.12 -5.86
CA ALA A 134 -10.40 16.05 -6.42
C ALA A 134 -11.82 15.49 -6.25
N ASP A 135 -12.83 16.38 -6.27
CA ASP A 135 -14.24 16.00 -6.14
C ASP A 135 -14.67 14.93 -7.15
N GLY A 136 -14.14 14.98 -8.38
CA GLY A 136 -14.39 13.99 -9.42
C GLY A 136 -13.81 12.59 -9.13
N GLN A 137 -12.97 12.45 -8.11
CA GLN A 137 -12.41 11.18 -7.64
C GLN A 137 -13.16 10.65 -6.41
N CYS A 138 -14.12 11.41 -5.89
CA CYS A 138 -15.00 11.02 -4.80
C CYS A 138 -16.24 10.28 -5.34
N TRP A 139 -16.74 9.33 -4.58
CA TRP A 139 -17.99 8.64 -4.90
C TRP A 139 -19.17 9.35 -4.27
N LEU A 140 -20.02 9.99 -5.09
CA LEU A 140 -21.18 10.79 -4.65
C LEU A 140 -20.79 11.82 -3.55
N GLY A 141 -19.66 12.50 -3.75
CA GLY A 141 -19.13 13.50 -2.81
C GLY A 141 -18.45 12.93 -1.57
N ARG A 142 -18.19 11.61 -1.51
CA ARG A 142 -17.59 10.91 -0.37
C ARG A 142 -16.28 10.27 -0.73
N THR A 143 -15.33 10.30 0.19
CA THR A 143 -14.07 9.56 0.06
C THR A 143 -14.31 8.07 0.29
N VAL A 144 -13.69 7.24 -0.57
CA VAL A 144 -13.81 5.78 -0.51
C VAL A 144 -12.45 5.18 -0.16
N LYS A 145 -12.47 4.28 0.82
CA LYS A 145 -11.29 3.56 1.28
C LYS A 145 -11.50 2.06 1.11
N ILE A 146 -10.41 1.34 0.91
CA ILE A 146 -10.43 -0.11 0.74
C ILE A 146 -9.53 -0.72 1.80
N VAL A 147 -10.04 -1.70 2.54
CA VAL A 147 -9.26 -2.50 3.48
C VAL A 147 -9.06 -3.90 2.91
N ASP A 148 -7.81 -4.38 2.95
CA ASP A 148 -7.49 -5.76 2.57
C ASP A 148 -6.16 -6.19 3.20
N GLY A 149 -5.92 -7.50 3.26
CA GLY A 149 -4.74 -8.10 3.84
C GLY A 149 -3.80 -8.71 2.80
N THR A 150 -2.51 -8.76 3.13
CA THR A 150 -1.49 -9.44 2.32
C THR A 150 -0.37 -9.98 3.20
N THR A 151 0.52 -10.81 2.65
CA THR A 151 1.67 -11.39 3.35
C THR A 151 2.96 -11.09 2.62
N PHE A 152 4.06 -10.96 3.36
CA PHE A 152 5.41 -10.79 2.83
C PHE A 152 6.33 -11.82 3.45
N SER A 153 7.25 -12.37 2.66
CA SER A 153 8.30 -13.25 3.15
C SER A 153 9.60 -12.48 3.39
N MET A 154 10.49 -13.04 4.19
CA MET A 154 11.76 -12.41 4.54
C MET A 154 12.86 -13.48 4.74
N PRO A 155 14.15 -13.08 4.89
CA PRO A 155 15.24 -14.00 5.12
C PRO A 155 15.02 -14.90 6.33
N ASP A 156 15.36 -16.16 6.17
CA ASP A 156 15.30 -17.19 7.20
C ASP A 156 16.44 -17.00 8.20
N THR A 157 16.21 -16.17 9.22
CA THR A 157 17.11 -15.94 10.33
C THR A 157 16.40 -16.30 11.65
N PRO A 158 17.14 -16.69 12.71
CA PRO A 158 16.53 -16.98 14.00
C PRO A 158 15.69 -15.81 14.55
N GLU A 159 16.19 -14.58 14.37
CA GLU A 159 15.52 -13.35 14.83
C GLU A 159 14.21 -13.13 14.09
N ASN A 160 14.20 -13.28 12.76
CA ASN A 160 12.99 -13.14 11.96
C ASN A 160 11.98 -14.26 12.27
N GLN A 161 12.44 -15.52 12.42
CA GLN A 161 11.58 -16.65 12.80
C GLN A 161 10.95 -16.47 14.18
N SER A 162 11.65 -15.86 15.13
CA SER A 162 11.13 -15.63 16.48
C SER A 162 9.93 -14.69 16.50
N VAL A 163 9.92 -13.66 15.66
CA VAL A 163 8.85 -12.64 15.58
C VAL A 163 7.83 -12.97 14.49
N TYR A 164 8.27 -13.43 13.34
CA TYR A 164 7.47 -13.73 12.16
C TYR A 164 7.65 -15.20 11.73
N PRO A 165 7.14 -16.16 12.50
CA PRO A 165 7.39 -17.58 12.23
C PRO A 165 6.84 -18.00 10.85
N GLN A 166 7.42 -19.08 10.30
CA GLN A 166 6.91 -19.75 9.12
C GLN A 166 5.46 -20.25 9.29
N GLU A 167 4.80 -20.64 8.21
CA GLU A 167 3.47 -21.26 8.26
C GLU A 167 3.45 -22.50 9.15
N SER A 168 2.42 -22.59 10.02
CA SER A 168 2.27 -23.70 10.96
C SER A 168 2.04 -25.05 10.29
N GLN A 169 1.54 -25.06 9.05
CA GLN A 169 1.32 -26.29 8.26
C GLN A 169 2.62 -26.84 7.63
N GLN A 170 3.68 -26.05 7.60
CA GLN A 170 4.97 -26.48 7.07
C GLN A 170 5.80 -27.14 8.16
N LYS A 171 6.56 -28.19 7.80
CA LYS A 171 7.51 -28.81 8.72
C LYS A 171 8.51 -27.76 9.23
N PRO A 172 8.88 -27.79 10.52
CA PRO A 172 9.85 -26.84 11.09
C PRO A 172 11.13 -26.77 10.26
N GLY A 173 11.63 -25.56 9.99
CA GLY A 173 12.84 -25.31 9.20
C GLY A 173 12.69 -25.50 7.68
N CYS A 174 11.48 -25.73 7.17
CA CYS A 174 11.20 -25.86 5.72
C CYS A 174 10.57 -24.62 5.11
N GLY A 175 10.10 -23.67 5.90
CA GLY A 175 9.43 -22.45 5.47
C GLY A 175 10.22 -21.19 5.80
N PHE A 176 9.96 -20.13 5.02
CA PHE A 176 10.46 -18.79 5.33
C PHE A 176 9.57 -18.09 6.35
N PRO A 177 10.15 -17.17 7.16
CA PRO A 177 9.35 -16.29 8.01
C PRO A 177 8.34 -15.49 7.18
N LEU A 178 7.13 -15.34 7.72
CA LEU A 178 6.02 -14.65 7.04
C LEU A 178 5.39 -13.59 7.94
N LEU A 179 5.30 -12.40 7.39
CA LEU A 179 4.61 -11.26 8.00
C LEU A 179 3.25 -11.09 7.31
N ARG A 180 2.21 -10.87 8.09
CA ARG A 180 0.89 -10.46 7.62
C ARG A 180 0.73 -8.96 7.78
N MET A 181 0.16 -8.30 6.77
CA MET A 181 -0.18 -6.89 6.78
C MET A 181 -1.65 -6.70 6.41
N VAL A 182 -2.32 -5.80 7.08
CA VAL A 182 -3.58 -5.20 6.63
C VAL A 182 -3.32 -3.74 6.33
N GLY A 183 -3.83 -3.25 5.21
CA GLY A 183 -3.66 -1.85 4.79
C GLY A 183 -4.98 -1.19 4.43
N ILE A 184 -5.05 0.13 4.63
CA ILE A 184 -6.13 0.99 4.15
C ILE A 184 -5.61 1.79 2.96
N ILE A 185 -6.29 1.67 1.83
CA ILE A 185 -5.91 2.32 0.57
C ILE A 185 -7.02 3.27 0.16
N SER A 186 -6.65 4.46 -0.30
CA SER A 186 -7.59 5.40 -0.90
C SER A 186 -7.99 4.97 -2.31
N LEU A 187 -9.28 4.94 -2.60
CA LEU A 187 -9.75 4.70 -3.96
C LEU A 187 -9.46 5.90 -4.87
N GLY A 188 -9.54 7.12 -4.35
CA GLY A 188 -9.34 8.36 -5.10
C GLY A 188 -7.88 8.61 -5.46
N SER A 189 -6.98 8.61 -4.48
CA SER A 189 -5.53 8.83 -4.70
C SER A 189 -4.78 7.58 -5.12
N GLY A 190 -5.29 6.40 -4.76
CA GLY A 190 -4.60 5.11 -4.85
C GLY A 190 -3.42 4.97 -3.89
N ALA A 191 -3.24 5.90 -2.96
CA ALA A 191 -2.18 5.84 -1.94
C ALA A 191 -2.53 4.86 -0.81
N LEU A 192 -1.51 4.27 -0.21
CA LEU A 192 -1.63 3.55 1.06
C LEU A 192 -1.71 4.57 2.18
N LEU A 193 -2.81 4.56 2.94
CA LEU A 193 -3.09 5.57 3.97
C LEU A 193 -2.60 5.17 5.34
N ASP A 194 -2.76 3.89 5.67
CA ASP A 194 -2.29 3.32 6.91
C ASP A 194 -2.12 1.82 6.79
N TYR A 195 -1.37 1.21 7.72
CA TYR A 195 -1.13 -0.23 7.74
C TYR A 195 -0.85 -0.74 9.16
N SER A 196 -1.17 -2.00 9.38
CA SER A 196 -0.78 -2.75 10.58
C SER A 196 -0.12 -4.07 10.17
N ILE A 197 0.95 -4.45 10.88
CA ILE A 197 1.78 -5.62 10.57
C ILE A 197 1.93 -6.52 11.78
N PHE A 198 1.80 -7.83 11.55
CA PHE A 198 1.93 -8.83 12.60
C PHE A 198 2.49 -10.16 12.07
N SER A 199 2.68 -11.09 12.97
CA SER A 199 2.98 -12.47 12.57
C SER A 199 1.78 -13.06 11.83
N GLN A 200 2.01 -14.02 10.95
CA GLN A 200 0.95 -14.68 10.17
C GLN A 200 -0.14 -15.37 11.02
N ARG A 201 0.12 -15.63 12.29
CA ARG A 201 -0.84 -16.24 13.21
C ARG A 201 -2.02 -15.33 13.59
N SER A 202 -1.92 -14.03 13.30
CA SER A 202 -2.99 -13.06 13.54
C SER A 202 -4.00 -13.04 12.37
N HIS A 203 -5.27 -12.81 12.70
CA HIS A 203 -6.31 -12.66 11.68
C HIS A 203 -6.42 -11.20 11.21
N ASP A 204 -6.73 -10.98 9.92
CA ASP A 204 -6.85 -9.66 9.32
C ASP A 204 -7.79 -8.72 10.08
N ILE A 205 -8.87 -9.28 10.66
CA ILE A 205 -9.84 -8.51 11.43
C ILE A 205 -9.26 -7.97 12.76
N GLN A 206 -8.27 -8.64 13.36
CA GLN A 206 -7.57 -8.13 14.54
C GLN A 206 -6.70 -6.93 14.18
N LEU A 207 -5.97 -7.04 13.07
CA LEU A 207 -5.11 -5.97 12.55
C LEU A 207 -5.93 -4.74 12.16
N PHE A 208 -7.12 -4.95 11.62
CA PHE A 208 -8.02 -3.87 11.27
C PHE A 208 -8.51 -3.05 12.48
N ASN A 209 -8.60 -3.65 13.68
CA ASN A 209 -8.96 -2.90 14.88
C ASN A 209 -8.01 -1.74 15.18
N GLU A 210 -6.71 -1.89 14.87
CA GLU A 210 -5.70 -0.84 15.05
C GLU A 210 -5.84 0.27 14.00
N LEU A 211 -6.34 -0.06 12.81
CA LEU A 211 -6.47 0.87 11.69
C LEU A 211 -7.79 1.64 11.71
N ARG A 212 -8.84 1.09 12.33
CA ARG A 212 -10.16 1.71 12.37
C ARG A 212 -10.15 3.16 12.89
N PRO A 213 -9.40 3.53 13.95
CA PRO A 213 -9.36 4.90 14.44
C PRO A 213 -8.82 5.93 13.46
N HIS A 214 -8.18 5.51 12.38
CA HIS A 214 -7.61 6.38 11.35
C HIS A 214 -8.60 6.69 10.20
N LEU A 215 -9.78 6.06 10.21
CA LEU A 215 -10.88 6.40 9.31
C LEU A 215 -11.58 7.69 9.79
N ARG A 216 -12.14 8.44 8.87
CA ARG A 216 -12.78 9.73 9.15
C ARG A 216 -14.28 9.63 9.00
N PRO A 217 -15.06 10.40 9.79
CA PRO A 217 -16.49 10.55 9.57
C PRO A 217 -16.80 10.89 8.11
N GLY A 218 -17.81 10.24 7.53
CA GLY A 218 -18.19 10.41 6.13
C GLY A 218 -17.46 9.51 5.13
N ASP A 219 -16.39 8.80 5.52
CA ASP A 219 -15.75 7.81 4.66
C ASP A 219 -16.70 6.65 4.30
N VAL A 220 -16.46 6.02 3.16
CA VAL A 220 -17.07 4.74 2.78
C VAL A 220 -15.98 3.68 2.69
N LEU A 221 -16.05 2.63 3.53
CA LEU A 221 -15.06 1.57 3.57
C LEU A 221 -15.53 0.34 2.80
N LEU A 222 -14.71 -0.11 1.85
CA LEU A 222 -14.90 -1.37 1.13
C LEU A 222 -13.99 -2.45 1.73
N GLY A 223 -14.50 -3.65 1.90
CA GLY A 223 -13.72 -4.80 2.36
C GLY A 223 -14.27 -6.11 1.83
N ASP A 224 -13.46 -7.15 1.92
CA ASP A 224 -13.88 -8.47 1.58
C ASP A 224 -14.74 -9.11 2.70
N ARG A 225 -15.09 -10.40 2.53
CA ARG A 225 -15.88 -11.16 3.50
C ARG A 225 -15.20 -11.32 4.87
N GLY A 226 -13.87 -11.22 4.94
CA GLY A 226 -13.09 -11.33 6.18
C GLY A 226 -13.38 -10.19 7.15
N PHE A 227 -13.72 -9.01 6.65
CA PHE A 227 -14.02 -7.81 7.44
C PHE A 227 -15.51 -7.67 7.77
N SER A 228 -16.39 -8.47 7.20
CA SER A 228 -17.85 -8.41 7.34
C SER A 228 -18.31 -9.05 8.65
N SER A 229 -17.99 -8.44 9.80
CA SER A 229 -18.52 -8.88 11.10
C SER A 229 -19.52 -7.87 11.65
N TYR A 230 -20.47 -8.37 12.49
CA TYR A 230 -21.43 -7.53 13.20
C TYR A 230 -20.74 -6.38 13.94
N THR A 231 -19.71 -6.74 14.68
CA THR A 231 -18.96 -5.81 15.54
C THR A 231 -18.21 -4.75 14.74
N GLN A 232 -17.57 -5.13 13.64
CA GLN A 232 -16.86 -4.16 12.80
C GLN A 232 -17.82 -3.17 12.13
N VAL A 233 -18.95 -3.67 11.60
CA VAL A 233 -19.98 -2.80 11.01
C VAL A 233 -20.56 -1.84 12.06
N GLY A 234 -20.80 -2.33 13.28
CA GLY A 234 -21.30 -1.51 14.39
C GLY A 234 -20.31 -0.42 14.81
N LEU A 235 -19.04 -0.78 14.98
CA LEU A 235 -18.00 0.17 15.39
C LEU A 235 -17.69 1.21 14.30
N LEU A 236 -17.70 0.82 13.03
CA LEU A 236 -17.57 1.77 11.91
C LEU A 236 -18.72 2.77 11.89
N ARG A 237 -19.94 2.30 12.12
CA ARG A 237 -21.12 3.15 12.18
C ARG A 237 -21.07 4.15 13.33
N LEU A 238 -20.57 3.73 14.51
CA LEU A 238 -20.35 4.63 15.65
C LEU A 238 -19.30 5.72 15.34
N ALA A 239 -18.36 5.42 14.44
CA ALA A 239 -17.37 6.37 13.94
C ALA A 239 -17.85 7.16 12.70
N GLU A 240 -19.17 7.10 12.39
CA GLU A 240 -19.76 7.74 11.20
C GLU A 240 -19.13 7.34 9.87
N VAL A 241 -18.56 6.13 9.80
CA VAL A 241 -17.98 5.52 8.62
C VAL A 241 -18.95 4.51 8.04
N ASP A 242 -19.37 4.72 6.79
CA ASP A 242 -20.18 3.73 6.11
C ASP A 242 -19.35 2.57 5.56
N SER A 243 -19.96 1.41 5.45
CA SER A 243 -19.28 0.20 4.97
C SER A 243 -20.05 -0.50 3.86
N VAL A 244 -19.30 -1.09 2.92
CA VAL A 244 -19.82 -2.01 1.91
C VAL A 244 -18.93 -3.24 1.91
N PHE A 245 -19.39 -4.31 2.51
CA PHE A 245 -18.66 -5.57 2.63
C PHE A 245 -19.35 -6.71 1.92
N ARG A 246 -18.58 -7.68 1.44
CA ARG A 246 -19.14 -8.94 1.00
C ARG A 246 -19.53 -9.77 2.24
N LEU A 247 -20.76 -10.25 2.28
CA LEU A 247 -21.22 -11.07 3.39
C LEU A 247 -20.57 -12.46 3.35
N HIS A 248 -20.18 -12.97 4.51
CA HIS A 248 -19.64 -14.31 4.64
C HIS A 248 -20.71 -15.37 4.34
N GLN A 249 -20.38 -16.39 3.53
CA GLN A 249 -21.33 -17.41 3.08
C GLN A 249 -21.99 -18.18 4.25
N GLY A 250 -21.27 -18.44 5.34
CA GLY A 250 -21.79 -19.11 6.53
C GLY A 250 -22.82 -18.28 7.31
N ARG A 251 -22.99 -16.98 7.02
CA ARG A 251 -23.95 -16.08 7.67
C ARG A 251 -25.16 -15.77 6.81
N GLY A 252 -25.17 -16.16 5.55
CA GLY A 252 -26.18 -15.75 4.59
C GLY A 252 -26.99 -16.86 3.96
N GLY A 253 -26.63 -18.13 4.17
CA GLY A 253 -27.27 -19.24 3.44
C GLY A 253 -27.37 -18.98 1.93
N SER A 254 -28.19 -19.74 1.19
CA SER A 254 -28.46 -19.50 -0.23
C SER A 254 -29.24 -18.21 -0.49
N THR A 255 -29.99 -17.72 0.50
CA THR A 255 -30.81 -16.49 0.41
C THR A 255 -30.12 -15.26 0.99
N GLY A 256 -28.99 -15.39 1.72
CA GLY A 256 -28.32 -14.29 2.40
C GLY A 256 -29.06 -13.73 3.62
N LEU A 257 -30.13 -14.37 4.06
CA LEU A 257 -31.02 -13.91 5.12
C LEU A 257 -31.22 -14.99 6.18
N HIS A 258 -30.13 -15.57 6.71
CA HIS A 258 -30.23 -16.66 7.68
C HIS A 258 -29.99 -16.18 9.12
N GLY A 259 -30.79 -16.69 10.06
CA GLY A 259 -30.57 -16.66 11.50
C GLY A 259 -30.59 -15.28 12.17
N SER A 260 -29.52 -14.53 12.05
CA SER A 260 -29.36 -13.23 12.74
C SER A 260 -29.96 -12.02 12.00
N PHE A 261 -30.57 -12.21 10.84
CA PHE A 261 -31.21 -11.16 10.06
C PHE A 261 -32.72 -11.25 10.06
N GLN A 262 -33.39 -10.21 10.54
CA GLN A 262 -34.84 -10.05 10.46
C GLN A 262 -35.19 -9.00 9.41
N VAL A 263 -36.06 -9.34 8.45
CA VAL A 263 -36.46 -8.42 7.39
C VAL A 263 -37.35 -7.33 7.94
N ILE A 264 -36.93 -6.07 7.82
CA ILE A 264 -37.75 -4.90 8.11
C ILE A 264 -38.58 -4.52 6.88
N LYS A 265 -37.92 -4.44 5.73
CA LYS A 265 -38.54 -4.00 4.49
C LYS A 265 -37.85 -4.58 3.27
N LYS A 266 -38.63 -5.11 2.35
CA LYS A 266 -38.18 -5.47 1.00
C LYS A 266 -38.24 -4.22 0.13
N LEU A 267 -37.09 -3.77 -0.37
CA LEU A 267 -37.01 -2.59 -1.22
C LEU A 267 -37.29 -2.95 -2.68
N ARG A 268 -36.62 -4.02 -3.15
CA ARG A 268 -36.80 -4.63 -4.49
C ARG A 268 -36.39 -6.12 -4.43
N SER A 269 -36.53 -6.84 -5.55
CA SER A 269 -35.96 -8.19 -5.62
C SER A 269 -34.43 -8.16 -5.43
N GLY A 270 -33.95 -8.86 -4.41
CA GLY A 270 -32.52 -8.90 -4.07
C GLY A 270 -32.01 -7.66 -3.32
N ASP A 271 -32.89 -6.92 -2.64
CA ASP A 271 -32.53 -5.71 -1.89
C ASP A 271 -33.46 -5.52 -0.69
N TRP A 272 -32.92 -5.57 0.54
CA TRP A 272 -33.69 -5.55 1.78
C TRP A 272 -33.03 -4.66 2.82
N LEU A 273 -33.86 -4.00 3.64
CA LEU A 273 -33.47 -3.49 4.95
C LEU A 273 -33.74 -4.58 5.99
N VAL A 274 -32.75 -4.85 6.82
CA VAL A 274 -32.82 -5.90 7.83
C VAL A 274 -32.33 -5.41 9.18
N HIS A 275 -32.90 -5.92 10.25
CA HIS A 275 -32.28 -5.89 11.58
C HIS A 275 -31.26 -7.01 11.65
N TRP A 276 -30.06 -6.66 12.08
CA TRP A 276 -28.99 -7.60 12.39
C TRP A 276 -28.77 -7.62 13.89
N THR A 277 -28.99 -8.77 14.52
CA THR A 277 -28.90 -8.94 15.97
C THR A 277 -27.47 -9.23 16.39
N LYS A 278 -27.03 -8.67 17.51
CA LYS A 278 -25.74 -8.89 18.13
C LYS A 278 -25.55 -10.38 18.46
N PRO A 279 -24.40 -10.98 18.12
CA PRO A 279 -24.10 -12.34 18.58
C PRO A 279 -24.09 -12.42 20.09
N GLN A 280 -24.48 -13.57 20.62
CA GLN A 280 -24.50 -13.79 22.10
C GLN A 280 -23.07 -13.81 22.67
N GLU A 281 -22.13 -14.39 21.92
CA GLU A 281 -20.74 -14.50 22.35
C GLU A 281 -19.88 -13.38 21.77
N LYS A 282 -19.04 -12.80 22.63
CA LYS A 282 -18.02 -11.84 22.24
C LYS A 282 -16.97 -12.51 21.37
N PRO A 283 -16.67 -12.00 20.15
CA PRO A 283 -15.57 -12.52 19.35
C PRO A 283 -14.22 -12.40 20.07
N LYS A 284 -13.39 -13.43 19.96
CA LYS A 284 -12.07 -13.48 20.63
C LYS A 284 -11.14 -12.30 20.27
N TYR A 285 -11.26 -11.76 19.05
CA TYR A 285 -10.46 -10.64 18.57
C TYR A 285 -10.94 -9.26 19.08
N MET A 286 -12.03 -9.20 19.84
CA MET A 286 -12.65 -7.95 20.29
C MET A 286 -12.33 -7.69 21.76
N SER A 287 -12.01 -6.43 22.11
CA SER A 287 -11.90 -6.00 23.52
C SER A 287 -13.28 -5.99 24.20
N LEU A 288 -13.31 -6.05 25.53
CA LEU A 288 -14.56 -5.90 26.28
C LEU A 288 -15.16 -4.50 26.10
N GLU A 289 -14.31 -3.49 26.06
CA GLU A 289 -14.71 -2.10 25.87
C GLU A 289 -15.40 -1.87 24.51
N ASP A 290 -14.78 -2.32 23.42
CA ASP A 290 -15.37 -2.22 22.08
C ASP A 290 -16.64 -3.06 21.95
N TRP A 291 -16.68 -4.24 22.59
CA TRP A 291 -17.87 -5.07 22.62
C TRP A 291 -19.06 -4.40 23.32
N ALA A 292 -18.80 -3.68 24.42
CA ALA A 292 -19.82 -2.95 25.14
C ALA A 292 -20.41 -1.76 24.36
N LYS A 293 -19.58 -1.13 23.51
CA LYS A 293 -20.01 -0.01 22.64
C LYS A 293 -20.96 -0.44 21.52
N VAL A 294 -20.86 -1.69 21.05
CA VAL A 294 -21.66 -2.17 19.90
C VAL A 294 -23.11 -2.40 20.34
N PRO A 295 -24.12 -1.82 19.67
CA PRO A 295 -25.52 -1.96 20.04
C PRO A 295 -26.02 -3.40 19.91
N ASP A 296 -27.13 -3.75 20.61
CA ASP A 296 -27.68 -5.11 20.57
C ASP A 296 -28.35 -5.46 19.23
N SER A 297 -28.76 -4.45 18.49
CA SER A 297 -29.22 -4.62 17.12
C SER A 297 -28.83 -3.43 16.25
N GLN A 298 -28.65 -3.66 14.96
CA GLN A 298 -28.37 -2.59 13.99
C GLN A 298 -29.10 -2.83 12.68
N THR A 299 -29.59 -1.76 12.07
CA THR A 299 -30.18 -1.83 10.75
C THR A 299 -29.09 -1.79 9.69
N VAL A 300 -29.11 -2.75 8.78
CA VAL A 300 -28.23 -2.80 7.62
C VAL A 300 -29.04 -3.08 6.35
N ARG A 301 -28.42 -2.83 5.20
CA ARG A 301 -29.00 -3.17 3.91
C ARG A 301 -28.27 -4.35 3.30
N ILE A 302 -29.01 -5.36 2.87
CA ILE A 302 -28.50 -6.56 2.21
C ILE A 302 -28.82 -6.49 0.73
N ILE A 303 -27.81 -6.62 -0.11
CA ILE A 303 -27.94 -6.53 -1.57
C ILE A 303 -27.40 -7.81 -2.21
N HIS A 304 -28.27 -8.50 -2.94
CA HIS A 304 -27.85 -9.60 -3.83
C HIS A 304 -27.52 -9.06 -5.19
N TRP A 305 -26.33 -9.30 -5.68
CA TRP A 305 -25.88 -8.87 -6.99
C TRP A 305 -25.34 -10.05 -7.80
N ALA A 306 -25.75 -10.13 -9.04
CA ALA A 306 -25.28 -11.13 -9.98
C ALA A 306 -24.29 -10.50 -10.97
N ILE A 307 -23.02 -10.87 -10.88
CA ILE A 307 -22.01 -10.50 -11.86
C ILE A 307 -22.19 -11.43 -13.04
N LYS A 308 -22.80 -10.94 -14.11
CA LYS A 308 -22.96 -11.73 -15.34
C LYS A 308 -21.58 -11.97 -15.97
N GLY A 309 -21.14 -13.19 -15.93
CA GLY A 309 -19.90 -13.63 -16.54
C GLY A 309 -20.14 -14.17 -17.95
N GLY A 310 -20.28 -13.41 -19.02
CA GLY A 310 -20.39 -13.85 -20.42
C GLY A 310 -20.64 -15.36 -20.64
N ARG A 311 -19.65 -16.09 -21.16
CA ARG A 311 -19.68 -17.56 -21.30
C ARG A 311 -19.34 -18.32 -20.00
N THR A 312 -18.99 -17.63 -18.92
CA THR A 312 -18.65 -18.24 -17.62
C THR A 312 -19.84 -18.18 -16.66
N ARG A 313 -19.81 -19.05 -15.62
CA ARG A 313 -20.83 -19.10 -14.58
C ARG A 313 -21.08 -17.73 -13.94
N THR A 314 -22.34 -17.31 -13.85
CA THR A 314 -22.73 -16.11 -13.11
C THR A 314 -22.28 -16.20 -11.65
N THR A 315 -21.48 -15.26 -11.19
CA THR A 315 -21.07 -15.21 -9.80
C THR A 315 -22.07 -14.35 -9.02
N LYS A 316 -22.77 -14.97 -8.08
CA LYS A 316 -23.65 -14.26 -7.14
C LYS A 316 -22.81 -13.76 -5.96
N ILE A 317 -22.94 -12.49 -5.61
CA ILE A 317 -22.38 -11.90 -4.39
C ILE A 317 -23.50 -11.32 -3.54
N VAL A 318 -23.30 -11.38 -2.23
CA VAL A 318 -24.18 -10.76 -1.24
C VAL A 318 -23.37 -9.68 -0.55
N LEU A 319 -23.89 -8.46 -0.56
CA LEU A 319 -23.27 -7.31 0.10
C LEU A 319 -24.08 -6.94 1.33
N VAL A 320 -23.38 -6.57 2.39
CA VAL A 320 -23.94 -5.90 3.57
C VAL A 320 -23.42 -4.48 3.61
N THR A 321 -24.29 -3.50 3.84
CA THR A 321 -23.92 -2.09 3.87
C THR A 321 -24.73 -1.29 4.86
N THR A 322 -24.12 -0.22 5.39
CA THR A 322 -24.75 0.79 6.24
C THR A 322 -25.37 1.94 5.44
N LEU A 323 -25.24 1.96 4.11
CA LEU A 323 -25.86 2.93 3.18
C LEU A 323 -27.35 2.61 3.02
N LEU A 324 -28.18 3.05 3.96
CA LEU A 324 -29.58 2.65 4.10
C LEU A 324 -30.51 3.37 3.14
N ASP A 325 -30.21 4.63 2.78
CA ASP A 325 -31.05 5.43 1.88
C ASP A 325 -30.95 4.88 0.44
N TRP A 326 -31.94 4.05 0.07
CA TRP A 326 -31.99 3.43 -1.26
C TRP A 326 -32.36 4.39 -2.39
N LYS A 327 -32.90 5.58 -2.06
CA LYS A 327 -33.21 6.63 -3.04
C LYS A 327 -31.93 7.36 -3.43
N LYS A 328 -31.07 7.67 -2.45
CA LYS A 328 -29.76 8.31 -2.64
C LYS A 328 -28.72 7.35 -3.18
N PHE A 329 -28.69 6.13 -2.66
CA PHE A 329 -27.68 5.10 -3.01
C PHE A 329 -28.38 3.91 -3.67
N SER A 330 -28.46 3.93 -5.01
CA SER A 330 -29.07 2.83 -5.75
C SER A 330 -28.28 1.53 -5.60
N ARG A 331 -28.98 0.39 -5.73
CA ARG A 331 -28.37 -0.94 -5.71
C ARG A 331 -27.23 -1.10 -6.73
N LEU A 332 -27.41 -0.51 -7.94
CA LEU A 332 -26.41 -0.53 -9.01
C LEU A 332 -25.14 0.23 -8.58
N GLN A 333 -25.28 1.45 -8.09
CA GLN A 333 -24.16 2.27 -7.63
C GLN A 333 -23.36 1.59 -6.54
N ILE A 334 -24.00 0.96 -5.55
CA ILE A 334 -23.32 0.22 -4.48
C ILE A 334 -22.60 -1.02 -5.04
N ALA A 335 -23.21 -1.75 -5.96
CA ALA A 335 -22.58 -2.91 -6.59
C ALA A 335 -21.37 -2.52 -7.44
N GLU A 336 -21.48 -1.47 -8.24
CA GLU A 336 -20.37 -0.93 -9.04
C GLU A 336 -19.25 -0.39 -8.15
N LEU A 337 -19.60 0.31 -7.06
CA LEU A 337 -18.62 0.73 -6.06
C LEU A 337 -17.87 -0.45 -5.47
N TYR A 338 -18.59 -1.50 -5.06
CA TYR A 338 -17.95 -2.69 -4.50
C TYR A 338 -16.99 -3.38 -5.48
N LEU A 339 -17.26 -3.35 -6.78
CA LEU A 339 -16.35 -3.89 -7.79
C LEU A 339 -15.00 -3.13 -7.82
N GLN A 340 -14.98 -1.86 -7.40
CA GLN A 340 -13.73 -1.10 -7.27
C GLN A 340 -12.81 -1.62 -6.16
N ARG A 341 -13.31 -2.42 -5.21
CA ARG A 341 -12.49 -3.10 -4.20
C ARG A 341 -11.31 -3.85 -4.83
N TRP A 342 -11.49 -4.38 -6.04
CA TRP A 342 -10.43 -5.09 -6.75
C TRP A 342 -9.15 -4.25 -6.98
N ARG A 343 -9.22 -2.93 -6.85
CA ARG A 343 -8.04 -2.04 -7.00
C ARG A 343 -6.98 -2.29 -5.93
N VAL A 344 -7.35 -2.78 -4.75
CA VAL A 344 -6.38 -3.16 -3.71
C VAL A 344 -5.43 -4.26 -4.18
N GLU A 345 -5.93 -5.21 -4.97
CA GLU A 345 -5.12 -6.29 -5.54
C GLU A 345 -4.08 -5.75 -6.54
N LEU A 346 -4.41 -4.66 -7.26
CA LEU A 346 -3.46 -3.96 -8.12
C LEU A 346 -2.39 -3.25 -7.27
N THR A 347 -2.77 -2.58 -6.19
CA THR A 347 -1.83 -1.95 -5.25
C THR A 347 -0.87 -2.97 -4.65
N PHE A 348 -1.37 -4.11 -4.18
CA PHE A 348 -0.50 -5.18 -3.65
C PHE A 348 0.41 -5.78 -4.73
N ARG A 349 -0.06 -5.90 -5.98
CA ARG A 349 0.79 -6.30 -7.09
C ARG A 349 1.88 -5.26 -7.38
N GLU A 350 1.57 -3.97 -7.33
CA GLU A 350 2.53 -2.88 -7.51
C GLU A 350 3.62 -2.93 -6.44
N LEU A 351 3.25 -3.08 -5.18
CA LEU A 351 4.18 -3.26 -4.06
C LEU A 351 5.02 -4.53 -4.21
N LYS A 352 4.37 -5.68 -4.38
CA LYS A 352 5.05 -6.99 -4.40
C LYS A 352 5.89 -7.20 -5.64
N THR A 353 5.35 -6.89 -6.82
CA THR A 353 5.99 -7.25 -8.09
C THR A 353 6.87 -6.12 -8.62
N LEU A 354 6.39 -4.87 -8.60
CA LEU A 354 7.11 -3.76 -9.20
C LEU A 354 8.14 -3.14 -8.26
N LEU A 355 7.83 -3.04 -6.97
CA LEU A 355 8.79 -2.63 -5.93
C LEU A 355 9.50 -3.81 -5.27
N ARG A 356 9.24 -5.07 -5.71
CA ARG A 356 9.91 -6.29 -5.21
C ARG A 356 9.81 -6.50 -3.70
N MET A 357 8.71 -6.05 -3.10
CA MET A 357 8.46 -6.19 -1.67
C MET A 357 7.94 -7.59 -1.29
N ASP A 358 7.65 -8.48 -2.24
CA ASP A 358 7.21 -9.86 -1.99
C ASP A 358 8.22 -10.66 -1.14
N VAL A 359 9.51 -10.35 -1.29
CA VAL A 359 10.61 -10.88 -0.48
C VAL A 359 11.41 -9.73 0.10
N LEU A 360 11.20 -9.42 1.38
CA LEU A 360 12.00 -8.45 2.11
C LEU A 360 13.45 -8.96 2.27
N ARG A 361 14.40 -8.05 2.51
CA ARG A 361 15.83 -8.39 2.47
C ARG A 361 16.54 -8.26 3.80
N CYS A 362 15.96 -7.52 4.72
CA CYS A 362 16.56 -7.26 6.03
C CYS A 362 16.53 -8.52 6.91
N LYS A 363 17.57 -8.70 7.74
CA LYS A 363 17.80 -9.92 8.50
C LYS A 363 17.33 -9.85 9.95
N SER A 364 16.83 -8.71 10.41
CA SER A 364 16.27 -8.55 11.76
C SER A 364 14.89 -7.92 11.72
N PRO A 365 13.99 -8.21 12.67
CA PRO A 365 12.62 -7.69 12.71
C PRO A 365 12.54 -6.16 12.67
N GLU A 366 13.40 -5.46 13.40
CA GLU A 366 13.46 -4.00 13.41
C GLU A 366 13.80 -3.45 12.01
N MET A 367 14.77 -4.05 11.34
CA MET A 367 15.15 -3.63 9.99
C MET A 367 14.09 -3.98 8.95
N ILE A 368 13.34 -5.08 9.14
CA ILE A 368 12.16 -5.42 8.32
C ILE A 368 11.11 -4.32 8.40
N GLN A 369 10.80 -3.82 9.60
CA GLN A 369 9.84 -2.72 9.78
C GLN A 369 10.30 -1.43 9.06
N LYS A 370 11.58 -1.10 9.14
CA LYS A 370 12.16 0.05 8.44
C LYS A 370 12.12 -0.12 6.91
N GLU A 371 12.40 -1.31 6.43
CA GLU A 371 12.31 -1.65 5.00
C GLU A 371 10.88 -1.52 4.49
N ILE A 372 9.89 -2.00 5.24
CA ILE A 372 8.46 -1.86 4.95
C ILE A 372 8.06 -0.38 4.87
N ALA A 373 8.41 0.41 5.88
CA ALA A 373 8.11 1.83 5.92
C ALA A 373 8.69 2.57 4.70
N LEU A 374 9.93 2.26 4.30
CA LEU A 374 10.55 2.84 3.11
C LEU A 374 9.85 2.42 1.80
N HIS A 375 9.39 1.18 1.68
CA HIS A 375 8.60 0.73 0.54
C HIS A 375 7.28 1.49 0.43
N PHE A 376 6.59 1.71 1.54
CA PHE A 376 5.33 2.45 1.54
C PHE A 376 5.51 3.95 1.28
N ILE A 377 6.57 4.54 1.83
CA ILE A 377 6.97 5.92 1.48
C ILE A 377 7.26 6.02 -0.03
N ALA A 378 8.07 5.10 -0.58
CA ALA A 378 8.39 5.06 -2.01
C ALA A 378 7.12 4.92 -2.88
N TYR A 379 6.21 4.02 -2.48
CA TYR A 379 4.94 3.82 -3.14
C TYR A 379 4.11 5.12 -3.16
N ASN A 380 3.92 5.75 -2.01
CA ASN A 380 3.13 6.98 -1.91
C ASN A 380 3.79 8.15 -2.66
N LEU A 381 5.13 8.25 -2.67
CA LEU A 381 5.84 9.25 -3.46
C LEU A 381 5.60 9.09 -4.98
N ILE A 382 5.60 7.85 -5.48
CA ILE A 382 5.26 7.57 -6.88
C ILE A 382 3.81 7.97 -7.16
N ARG A 383 2.85 7.64 -6.26
CA ARG A 383 1.44 8.02 -6.40
C ARG A 383 1.26 9.55 -6.42
N LEU A 384 2.01 10.28 -5.58
CA LEU A 384 2.01 11.74 -5.58
C LEU A 384 2.52 12.33 -6.91
N LEU A 385 3.58 11.76 -7.48
CA LEU A 385 4.09 12.17 -8.80
C LEU A 385 3.09 11.83 -9.92
N MET A 386 2.39 10.70 -9.83
CA MET A 386 1.31 10.35 -10.75
C MET A 386 0.15 11.35 -10.66
N GLN A 387 -0.23 11.81 -9.45
CA GLN A 387 -1.24 12.86 -9.28
C GLN A 387 -0.82 14.18 -9.96
N GLU A 388 0.46 14.58 -9.83
CA GLU A 388 0.98 15.75 -10.52
C GLU A 388 0.97 15.57 -12.04
N ALA A 389 1.38 14.39 -12.50
CA ALA A 389 1.37 14.07 -13.93
C ALA A 389 -0.07 14.05 -14.50
N ALA A 390 -1.04 13.55 -13.74
CA ALA A 390 -2.46 13.58 -14.12
C ALA A 390 -2.96 15.02 -14.36
N ILE A 391 -2.53 15.95 -13.49
CA ILE A 391 -2.88 17.38 -13.63
C ILE A 391 -2.19 18.00 -14.84
N VAL A 392 -0.89 17.76 -15.02
CA VAL A 392 -0.08 18.33 -16.11
C VAL A 392 -0.56 17.82 -17.47
N GLY A 393 -0.84 16.52 -17.56
CA GLY A 393 -1.28 15.88 -18.79
C GLY A 393 -2.79 15.93 -19.04
N ALA A 394 -3.59 16.48 -18.09
CA ALA A 394 -5.05 16.48 -18.13
C ALA A 394 -5.65 15.08 -18.39
N VAL A 395 -5.10 14.05 -17.72
CA VAL A 395 -5.50 12.64 -17.86
C VAL A 395 -6.03 12.09 -16.54
N PRO A 396 -7.00 11.15 -16.56
CA PRO A 396 -7.47 10.50 -15.34
C PRO A 396 -6.35 9.72 -14.63
N LEU A 397 -6.22 9.89 -13.31
CA LEU A 397 -5.16 9.27 -12.51
C LEU A 397 -5.15 7.74 -12.64
N GLU A 398 -6.34 7.13 -12.70
CA GLU A 398 -6.51 5.67 -12.83
C GLU A 398 -6.04 5.10 -14.17
N ARG A 399 -5.83 5.98 -15.15
CA ARG A 399 -5.29 5.59 -16.46
C ARG A 399 -3.78 5.59 -16.52
N ILE A 400 -3.09 6.26 -15.59
CA ILE A 400 -1.62 6.33 -15.57
C ILE A 400 -1.05 4.99 -15.10
N SER A 401 -0.03 4.51 -15.82
CA SER A 401 0.69 3.27 -15.51
C SER A 401 1.64 3.47 -14.33
N PHE A 402 1.44 2.74 -13.22
CA PHE A 402 2.39 2.76 -12.10
C PHE A 402 3.78 2.28 -12.53
N LYS A 403 3.85 1.19 -13.34
CA LYS A 403 5.13 0.70 -13.87
C LYS A 403 5.82 1.74 -14.73
N GLY A 404 5.10 2.34 -15.66
CA GLY A 404 5.65 3.38 -16.52
C GLY A 404 6.11 4.61 -15.74
N SER A 405 5.35 5.01 -14.71
CA SER A 405 5.75 6.08 -13.79
C SER A 405 7.06 5.77 -13.09
N LEU A 406 7.18 4.56 -12.51
CA LEU A 406 8.41 4.11 -11.84
C LEU A 406 9.61 4.07 -12.80
N ASP A 407 9.42 3.52 -14.00
CA ASP A 407 10.48 3.46 -15.03
C ASP A 407 10.88 4.86 -15.48
N THR A 408 9.92 5.75 -15.72
CA THR A 408 10.19 7.15 -16.09
C THR A 408 10.96 7.89 -14.98
N ILE A 409 10.57 7.75 -13.73
CA ILE A 409 11.29 8.34 -12.59
C ILE A 409 12.75 7.85 -12.57
N ARG A 410 12.98 6.55 -12.72
CA ARG A 410 14.34 5.96 -12.76
C ARG A 410 15.20 6.52 -13.88
N GLN A 411 14.63 6.77 -15.05
CA GLN A 411 15.37 7.28 -16.22
C GLN A 411 15.61 8.79 -16.16
N TYR A 412 14.65 9.57 -15.67
CA TYR A 412 14.78 11.03 -15.63
C TYR A 412 15.57 11.55 -14.43
N VAL A 413 15.45 10.88 -13.27
CA VAL A 413 16.13 11.30 -12.04
C VAL A 413 17.64 11.51 -12.22
N PRO A 414 18.41 10.62 -12.86
CA PRO A 414 19.83 10.84 -13.11
C PRO A 414 20.13 12.09 -13.93
N SER A 415 19.23 12.47 -14.84
CA SER A 415 19.40 13.65 -15.68
C SER A 415 19.11 14.98 -14.99
N LEU A 416 18.35 14.97 -13.89
CA LEU A 416 17.98 16.17 -13.11
C LEU A 416 19.12 16.72 -12.26
N GLY A 417 20.11 15.90 -11.90
CA GLY A 417 21.16 16.25 -10.95
C GLY A 417 22.45 16.79 -11.56
N SER A 418 22.53 16.98 -12.88
CA SER A 418 23.71 17.62 -13.50
C SER A 418 23.73 19.12 -13.16
N LYS A 419 24.95 19.76 -13.19
CA LYS A 419 25.15 21.23 -13.03
C LYS A 419 24.38 22.00 -14.13
N ARG A 420 23.06 22.06 -14.05
CA ARG A 420 22.18 22.71 -15.04
C ARG A 420 21.50 23.95 -14.45
N SER A 421 21.12 24.88 -15.30
CA SER A 421 20.31 26.02 -14.89
C SER A 421 18.97 25.59 -14.31
N HIS A 422 18.41 26.38 -13.41
CA HIS A 422 17.11 26.11 -12.79
C HIS A 422 15.98 25.99 -13.81
N SER A 423 16.03 26.78 -14.88
CA SER A 423 15.06 26.69 -15.98
C SER A 423 15.11 25.32 -16.66
N ARG A 424 16.30 24.75 -16.87
CA ARG A 424 16.47 23.43 -17.48
C ARG A 424 16.03 22.29 -16.56
N ILE A 425 16.32 22.38 -15.25
CA ILE A 425 15.82 21.43 -14.25
C ILE A 425 14.29 21.42 -14.23
N ARG A 426 13.66 22.61 -14.24
CA ARG A 426 12.20 22.75 -14.31
C ARG A 426 11.63 22.15 -15.59
N ALA A 427 12.25 22.43 -16.74
CA ALA A 427 11.82 21.87 -18.04
C ALA A 427 11.90 20.34 -18.04
N LEU A 428 12.98 19.75 -17.51
CA LEU A 428 13.12 18.30 -17.38
C LEU A 428 12.11 17.69 -16.42
N TYR A 429 11.80 18.36 -15.30
CA TYR A 429 10.77 17.90 -14.35
C TYR A 429 9.38 17.86 -15.03
N ILE A 430 9.01 18.91 -15.73
CA ILE A 430 7.76 18.95 -16.51
C ILE A 430 7.75 17.90 -17.63
N ALA A 431 8.88 17.71 -18.31
CA ALA A 431 9.01 16.65 -19.32
C ALA A 431 8.83 15.25 -18.72
N MET A 432 9.37 15.00 -17.51
CA MET A 432 9.16 13.76 -16.76
C MET A 432 7.68 13.55 -16.44
N LEU A 433 6.98 14.58 -15.92
CA LEU A 433 5.55 14.48 -15.62
C LEU A 433 4.72 14.22 -16.87
N ASN A 434 5.03 14.88 -17.99
CA ASN A 434 4.37 14.63 -19.27
C ASN A 434 4.63 13.20 -19.80
N ALA A 435 5.83 12.67 -19.60
CA ALA A 435 6.15 11.28 -19.98
C ALA A 435 5.34 10.29 -19.13
N ILE A 436 5.22 10.52 -17.81
CA ILE A 436 4.37 9.75 -16.90
C ILE A 436 2.89 9.79 -17.37
N ALA A 437 2.37 10.97 -17.71
CA ALA A 437 0.98 11.14 -18.13
C ALA A 437 0.68 10.43 -19.46
N LYS A 438 1.65 10.33 -20.37
CA LYS A 438 1.51 9.64 -21.65
C LYS A 438 1.47 8.12 -21.53
N ASP A 439 2.12 7.55 -20.50
CA ASP A 439 2.16 6.11 -20.30
C ASP A 439 0.89 5.63 -19.59
N GLN A 440 -0.15 5.42 -20.38
CA GLN A 440 -1.46 5.02 -19.90
C GLN A 440 -1.69 3.51 -20.00
N VAL A 441 -2.38 2.98 -18.97
CA VAL A 441 -2.88 1.60 -19.00
C VAL A 441 -3.90 1.46 -20.12
N PRO A 442 -3.78 0.46 -21.02
CA PRO A 442 -4.74 0.24 -22.09
C PRO A 442 -6.16 0.06 -21.54
N PHE A 443 -7.12 0.78 -22.11
CA PHE A 443 -8.53 0.59 -21.80
C PHE A 443 -9.02 -0.69 -22.50
N ARG A 444 -9.29 -1.74 -21.72
CA ARG A 444 -9.72 -3.05 -22.23
C ARG A 444 -11.00 -3.49 -21.50
N PRO A 445 -12.15 -2.84 -21.79
CA PRO A 445 -13.41 -3.22 -21.18
C PRO A 445 -13.75 -4.66 -21.57
N ASN A 446 -14.31 -5.42 -20.64
CA ASN A 446 -14.72 -6.81 -20.84
C ASN A 446 -13.59 -7.80 -21.20
N ARG A 447 -12.31 -7.43 -20.98
CA ARG A 447 -11.19 -8.36 -21.18
C ARG A 447 -11.36 -9.59 -20.29
N ARG A 448 -11.33 -10.76 -20.91
CA ARG A 448 -11.39 -12.06 -20.23
C ARG A 448 -10.25 -12.90 -20.72
N GLU A 449 -9.42 -13.33 -19.80
CA GLU A 449 -8.31 -14.24 -20.09
C GLU A 449 -8.45 -15.49 -19.22
N PRO A 450 -8.14 -16.67 -19.76
CA PRO A 450 -8.09 -17.87 -18.95
C PRO A 450 -7.00 -17.68 -17.87
N ARG A 451 -7.35 -18.00 -16.62
CA ARG A 451 -6.39 -17.97 -15.49
C ARG A 451 -5.46 -19.18 -15.51
N ALA A 452 -4.95 -19.50 -16.69
CA ALA A 452 -3.98 -20.56 -16.88
C ALA A 452 -2.58 -19.96 -17.01
N VAL A 453 -1.62 -20.53 -16.29
CA VAL A 453 -0.22 -20.11 -16.35
C VAL A 453 0.64 -21.27 -16.79
N LYS A 454 1.57 -21.00 -17.70
CA LYS A 454 2.59 -21.96 -18.09
C LYS A 454 3.62 -22.07 -16.95
N ARG A 455 3.74 -23.27 -16.37
CA ARG A 455 4.74 -23.53 -15.32
C ARG A 455 6.12 -23.70 -15.95
N ARG A 456 7.11 -23.05 -15.38
CA ARG A 456 8.51 -23.35 -15.68
C ARG A 456 8.98 -24.46 -14.73
N PRO A 457 9.78 -25.45 -15.19
CA PRO A 457 10.43 -26.39 -14.30
C PRO A 457 11.25 -25.66 -13.24
N LYS A 458 11.24 -26.17 -12.02
CA LYS A 458 12.12 -25.65 -10.94
C LYS A 458 13.44 -26.42 -10.98
N ASN A 459 14.54 -25.68 -10.84
CA ASN A 459 15.87 -26.27 -10.84
C ASN A 459 16.14 -27.16 -9.61
N HIS A 460 15.44 -26.93 -8.51
CA HIS A 460 15.61 -27.64 -7.24
C HIS A 460 14.25 -28.07 -6.68
N GLN A 461 14.22 -29.17 -5.98
CA GLN A 461 13.04 -29.64 -5.26
C GLN A 461 12.80 -28.78 -4.02
N PHE A 462 11.54 -28.76 -3.54
CA PHE A 462 11.23 -28.14 -2.25
C PHE A 462 11.91 -28.94 -1.11
N LEU A 463 12.30 -28.22 -0.05
CA LEU A 463 12.78 -28.86 1.16
C LEU A 463 11.68 -29.74 1.76
N THR A 464 12.03 -31.00 2.02
CA THR A 464 11.19 -31.98 2.72
C THR A 464 11.65 -32.20 4.16
N ALA A 465 12.83 -31.65 4.51
CA ALA A 465 13.45 -31.63 5.82
C ALA A 465 14.26 -30.33 5.98
N PRO A 466 14.69 -29.94 7.20
CA PRO A 466 15.55 -28.78 7.42
C PRO A 466 16.82 -28.81 6.58
N ARG A 467 17.28 -27.65 6.10
CA ARG A 467 18.41 -27.54 5.15
C ARG A 467 19.69 -28.22 5.66
N HIS A 468 19.98 -28.20 6.96
CA HIS A 468 21.16 -28.78 7.53
C HIS A 468 21.23 -30.32 7.34
N VAL A 469 20.08 -31.00 7.23
CA VAL A 469 20.01 -32.44 6.93
C VAL A 469 20.57 -32.76 5.53
N PHE A 470 20.59 -31.77 4.62
CA PHE A 470 21.12 -31.95 3.27
C PHE A 470 22.57 -31.46 3.10
N ARG A 471 23.24 -30.96 4.14
CA ARG A 471 24.59 -30.38 4.05
C ARG A 471 25.67 -31.38 3.67
N GLU A 472 25.48 -32.62 4.01
CA GLU A 472 26.47 -33.67 3.81
C GLU A 472 26.36 -34.43 2.48
N LEU A 473 25.37 -34.03 1.63
CA LEU A 473 25.24 -34.64 0.32
C LEU A 473 26.39 -34.19 -0.58
N ARG A 474 27.19 -35.14 -1.07
CA ARG A 474 28.21 -34.88 -2.08
C ARG A 474 27.60 -34.30 -3.33
N HIS A 475 28.32 -33.43 -4.02
CA HIS A 475 27.84 -32.68 -5.22
C HIS A 475 27.19 -33.58 -6.29
N ARG A 476 27.54 -34.87 -6.39
CA ARG A 476 26.95 -35.84 -7.31
C ARG A 476 26.16 -36.96 -6.58
N GLY A 477 25.88 -36.80 -5.31
CA GLY A 477 25.03 -37.73 -4.55
C GLY A 477 23.58 -37.56 -4.90
N LYS A 478 22.84 -38.68 -4.99
CA LYS A 478 21.36 -38.64 -5.09
C LYS A 478 20.82 -38.17 -3.72
N TYR A 479 19.84 -37.26 -3.76
CA TYR A 479 19.12 -36.89 -2.55
C TYR A 479 18.52 -38.17 -1.92
N PRO A 480 18.59 -38.34 -0.58
CA PRO A 480 17.97 -39.49 0.05
C PRO A 480 16.49 -39.53 -0.37
N ASN A 481 16.07 -40.69 -0.81
CA ASN A 481 14.71 -40.91 -1.25
C ASN A 481 13.75 -40.50 -0.14
N ARG A 482 12.64 -39.91 -0.59
CA ARG A 482 11.48 -39.52 0.18
C ARG A 482 11.23 -40.40 1.40
N VAL A 483 11.37 -39.87 2.60
CA VAL A 483 10.72 -40.37 3.78
C VAL A 483 9.33 -39.73 3.87
#